data_26b721c812a4efe55f59cab409835c15
#
_entry.id   26b721c812a4efe55f59cab409835c15
#
_cell.length_a   1.000
_cell.length_b   1.000
_cell.length_c   1.000
_cell.angle_alpha   90.00
_cell.angle_beta   90.00
_cell.angle_gamma   90.00
#
_symmetry.space_group_name_H-M   'P 1'
#
loop_
_entity.id
_entity.type
_entity.pdbx_description
1 polymer ?
#
loop_
_entity_poly.entity_id
_entity_poly.type
_entity_poly.pdbx_seq_one_letter_code
_entity_poly.pdbx_strand_id
1 'polypeptide(L)'
;MNITDIMNAIDAIKALPICELDKRQGMLIDLLVEMVNSETCDGEITELNQALEHQDWWTTLKCLTADAGFKMLGNGHFSAAYSHPLLPNRVIKVGFKKEDSGAAYTAFCRMYQGRAGIPNVYDVQRHAGCYTVVLDALNDCERYDNDEHYKYAEIASDIIDYNSDVHDGLTGWDGEFVKTCKLIRKFFEGIASFDMHSGNIMFSNGDVPYITDPVSFSQKKYGGAFSIDPEELIKEVEEVARQKAIDRAKERKARHVGRLEARRFKRRNRKARKAHKAKRERMLAAWRWAERQEQRNHRRARYAIGRTNQVRRFVQMPILDFRALEERIAAHWCKADRMAIANGLPLNIDKQLDAMLMG
;
A
#
# COMPACT_ATOMS: atom_id res chain seq x y z
N MET A 1 -7.53 44.57 -5.15
CA MET A 1 -6.33 44.73 -6.01
C MET A 1 -6.77 45.20 -7.39
N ASN A 2 -6.12 46.22 -7.99
CA ASN A 2 -6.47 46.61 -9.35
C ASN A 2 -5.62 45.86 -10.40
N ILE A 3 -6.05 45.89 -11.68
CA ILE A 3 -5.42 45.15 -12.77
C ILE A 3 -3.96 45.58 -13.02
N THR A 4 -3.66 46.85 -12.78
CA THR A 4 -2.31 47.41 -12.97
C THR A 4 -1.35 46.83 -11.92
N ASP A 5 -1.81 46.68 -10.68
CA ASP A 5 -1.00 46.10 -9.60
C ASP A 5 -0.70 44.60 -9.89
N ILE A 6 -1.69 43.88 -10.40
CA ILE A 6 -1.54 42.49 -10.83
C ILE A 6 -0.47 42.37 -11.92
N MET A 7 -0.57 43.20 -12.95
CA MET A 7 0.39 43.17 -14.07
C MET A 7 1.81 43.51 -13.62
N ASN A 8 1.96 44.53 -12.77
CA ASN A 8 3.26 44.92 -12.21
C ASN A 8 3.87 43.75 -11.37
N ALA A 9 3.06 43.09 -10.55
CA ALA A 9 3.52 41.94 -9.78
C ALA A 9 3.98 40.79 -10.68
N ILE A 10 3.21 40.46 -11.71
CA ILE A 10 3.57 39.39 -12.67
C ILE A 10 4.84 39.77 -13.44
N ASP A 11 5.03 41.00 -13.87
CA ASP A 11 6.24 41.44 -14.57
C ASP A 11 7.47 41.40 -13.66
N ALA A 12 7.31 41.75 -12.38
CA ALA A 12 8.38 41.57 -11.39
C ALA A 12 8.77 40.11 -11.20
N ILE A 13 7.80 39.18 -11.20
CA ILE A 13 8.07 37.74 -11.09
C ILE A 13 8.77 37.23 -12.36
N LYS A 14 8.32 37.67 -13.55
CA LYS A 14 8.97 37.31 -14.83
C LYS A 14 10.42 37.73 -14.90
N ALA A 15 10.74 38.90 -14.32
CA ALA A 15 12.10 39.43 -14.31
C ALA A 15 13.09 38.58 -13.48
N LEU A 16 12.60 37.74 -12.58
CA LEU A 16 13.45 36.83 -11.85
C LEU A 16 14.02 35.72 -12.74
N PRO A 17 15.29 35.29 -12.54
CA PRO A 17 15.86 34.16 -13.23
C PRO A 17 15.06 32.85 -12.98
N ILE A 18 15.03 31.96 -13.95
CA ILE A 18 14.34 30.66 -13.83
C ILE A 18 14.91 29.80 -12.68
N CYS A 19 16.20 29.96 -12.39
CA CYS A 19 16.86 29.24 -11.29
C CYS A 19 16.39 29.71 -9.89
N GLU A 20 15.76 30.89 -9.79
CA GLU A 20 15.16 31.38 -8.53
C GLU A 20 13.70 30.91 -8.36
N LEU A 21 13.45 29.62 -8.60
CA LEU A 21 12.10 29.04 -8.60
C LEU A 21 11.39 29.25 -7.26
N ASP A 22 12.08 29.09 -6.14
CA ASP A 22 11.49 29.25 -4.80
C ASP A 22 11.09 30.70 -4.51
N LYS A 23 11.84 31.67 -5.04
CA LYS A 23 11.49 33.07 -4.91
C LYS A 23 10.28 33.45 -5.78
N ARG A 24 10.21 32.93 -7.01
CA ARG A 24 9.04 33.01 -7.86
C ARG A 24 7.79 32.43 -7.19
N GLN A 25 7.96 31.26 -6.56
CA GLN A 25 6.93 30.57 -5.80
C GLN A 25 6.38 31.48 -4.68
N GLY A 26 7.25 32.05 -3.84
CA GLY A 26 6.85 32.96 -2.76
C GLY A 26 6.04 34.15 -3.28
N MET A 27 6.52 34.83 -4.30
CA MET A 27 5.81 35.97 -4.89
C MET A 27 4.47 35.58 -5.54
N LEU A 28 4.36 34.42 -6.14
CA LEU A 28 3.10 33.87 -6.70
C LEU A 28 2.11 33.52 -5.58
N ILE A 29 2.59 33.00 -4.47
CA ILE A 29 1.76 32.73 -3.29
C ILE A 29 1.22 34.06 -2.74
N ASP A 30 2.08 35.04 -2.53
CA ASP A 30 1.68 36.35 -2.00
C ASP A 30 0.62 36.98 -2.89
N LEU A 31 0.82 36.98 -4.21
CA LEU A 31 -0.15 37.49 -5.19
C LEU A 31 -1.48 36.74 -5.14
N LEU A 32 -1.45 35.42 -5.10
CA LEU A 32 -2.65 34.58 -5.04
C LEU A 32 -3.42 34.80 -3.72
N VAL A 33 -2.72 34.91 -2.60
CA VAL A 33 -3.31 35.17 -1.29
C VAL A 33 -3.93 36.57 -1.23
N GLU A 34 -3.29 37.55 -1.83
CA GLU A 34 -3.86 38.90 -1.90
C GLU A 34 -5.13 38.93 -2.74
N MET A 35 -5.17 38.22 -3.87
CA MET A 35 -6.40 38.07 -4.66
C MET A 35 -7.51 37.36 -3.89
N VAL A 36 -7.20 36.25 -3.22
CA VAL A 36 -8.16 35.53 -2.37
C VAL A 36 -8.70 36.42 -1.28
N ASN A 37 -7.86 37.22 -0.61
CA ASN A 37 -8.26 38.12 0.45
C ASN A 37 -9.06 39.34 -0.07
N SER A 38 -8.79 39.81 -1.28
CA SER A 38 -9.52 40.95 -1.87
C SER A 38 -10.96 40.61 -2.23
N GLU A 39 -11.22 39.35 -2.61
CA GLU A 39 -12.57 38.85 -2.92
C GLU A 39 -13.35 38.44 -1.67
N THR A 40 -12.64 38.13 -0.60
CA THR A 40 -13.22 37.74 0.69
C THR A 40 -13.25 38.92 1.65
N CYS A 41 -13.93 39.99 1.30
CA CYS A 41 -13.99 41.23 2.09
C CYS A 41 -14.02 41.04 3.61
N ASP A 42 -13.17 41.77 4.29
CA ASP A 42 -13.21 42.18 5.71
C ASP A 42 -13.89 41.25 6.73
N GLY A 43 -13.23 40.14 7.06
CA GLY A 43 -13.67 39.24 8.14
C GLY A 43 -14.70 38.21 7.73
N GLU A 44 -15.28 38.32 6.56
CA GLU A 44 -16.31 37.40 6.01
C GLU A 44 -15.78 36.06 5.50
N ILE A 45 -14.46 35.83 5.48
CA ILE A 45 -13.92 34.49 5.19
C ILE A 45 -14.56 33.44 6.11
N THR A 46 -14.88 33.81 7.34
CA THR A 46 -15.58 32.94 8.29
C THR A 46 -17.01 32.69 7.85
N GLU A 47 -17.70 33.70 7.36
CA GLU A 47 -19.09 33.58 6.86
C GLU A 47 -19.15 32.98 5.47
N LEU A 48 -18.21 33.27 4.57
CA LEU A 48 -18.06 32.64 3.29
C LEU A 48 -17.69 31.13 3.45
N ASN A 49 -16.88 30.79 4.41
CA ASN A 49 -16.65 29.42 4.79
C ASN A 49 -17.93 28.70 5.29
N GLN A 50 -18.93 29.44 5.75
CA GLN A 50 -20.24 28.89 6.10
C GLN A 50 -21.20 28.85 4.91
N ALA A 51 -21.03 29.75 3.95
CA ALA A 51 -21.87 29.88 2.76
C ALA A 51 -21.31 29.15 1.52
N LEU A 52 -20.44 28.19 1.70
CA LEU A 52 -19.69 27.47 0.67
C LEU A 52 -20.49 26.60 -0.29
N GLU A 53 -21.78 26.65 -0.21
CA GLU A 53 -22.65 26.15 -1.28
C GLU A 53 -22.65 27.07 -2.52
N HIS A 54 -21.94 28.20 -2.46
CA HIS A 54 -21.90 29.14 -3.57
C HIS A 54 -20.79 28.78 -4.57
N GLN A 55 -21.15 28.05 -5.61
CA GLN A 55 -20.34 27.90 -6.82
C GLN A 55 -19.88 29.24 -7.42
N ASP A 56 -20.64 30.31 -7.19
CA ASP A 56 -20.35 31.65 -7.70
C ASP A 56 -19.03 32.21 -7.20
N TRP A 57 -18.67 31.94 -5.94
CA TRP A 57 -17.40 32.43 -5.39
C TRP A 57 -16.18 31.78 -6.07
N TRP A 58 -16.21 30.46 -6.29
CA TRP A 58 -15.15 29.80 -7.05
C TRP A 58 -15.07 30.32 -8.48
N THR A 59 -16.19 30.68 -9.09
CA THR A 59 -16.24 31.23 -10.44
C THR A 59 -15.62 32.61 -10.46
N THR A 60 -15.94 33.50 -9.50
CA THR A 60 -15.35 34.84 -9.36
C THR A 60 -13.84 34.72 -9.14
N LEU A 61 -13.40 33.88 -8.21
CA LEU A 61 -11.98 33.66 -7.92
C LEU A 61 -11.24 33.10 -9.14
N LYS A 62 -11.85 32.20 -9.90
CA LYS A 62 -11.31 31.68 -11.15
C LYS A 62 -11.08 32.77 -12.19
N CYS A 63 -12.02 33.65 -12.36
CA CYS A 63 -11.89 34.76 -13.31
C CYS A 63 -10.78 35.72 -12.88
N LEU A 64 -10.80 36.17 -11.62
CA LEU A 64 -9.80 37.06 -11.08
C LEU A 64 -8.37 36.53 -11.18
N THR A 65 -8.18 35.26 -10.79
CA THR A 65 -6.86 34.62 -10.82
C THR A 65 -6.37 34.34 -12.22
N ALA A 66 -7.30 34.16 -13.21
CA ALA A 66 -6.94 33.99 -14.61
C ALA A 66 -6.27 35.26 -15.19
N ASP A 67 -6.67 36.46 -14.78
CA ASP A 67 -6.07 37.73 -15.21
C ASP A 67 -4.59 37.82 -14.79
N ALA A 68 -4.23 37.19 -13.69
CA ALA A 68 -2.85 37.05 -13.23
C ALA A 68 -2.10 35.85 -13.86
N GLY A 69 -2.72 35.12 -14.75
CA GLY A 69 -2.13 33.91 -15.41
C GLY A 69 -2.23 32.62 -14.62
N PHE A 70 -2.93 32.60 -13.49
CA PHE A 70 -3.23 31.35 -12.80
C PHE A 70 -4.32 30.56 -13.54
N LYS A 71 -4.13 29.27 -13.62
CA LYS A 71 -5.16 28.35 -14.10
C LYS A 71 -5.65 27.51 -12.93
N MET A 72 -6.92 27.66 -12.56
CA MET A 72 -7.56 26.77 -11.60
C MET A 72 -7.67 25.39 -12.23
N LEU A 73 -7.07 24.39 -11.59
CA LEU A 73 -7.06 23.00 -12.03
C LEU A 73 -8.30 22.24 -11.53
N GLY A 74 -8.75 22.57 -10.32
CA GLY A 74 -9.93 22.01 -9.69
C GLY A 74 -10.18 22.67 -8.35
N ASN A 75 -11.38 22.48 -7.83
CA ASN A 75 -11.77 22.94 -6.51
C ASN A 75 -12.64 21.89 -5.82
N GLY A 76 -12.46 21.76 -4.51
CA GLY A 76 -13.33 21.02 -3.61
C GLY A 76 -14.20 21.99 -2.79
N HIS A 77 -14.79 21.50 -1.70
CA HIS A 77 -15.59 22.35 -0.80
C HIS A 77 -14.76 23.42 -0.12
N PHE A 78 -13.52 23.13 0.25
CA PHE A 78 -12.71 23.98 1.14
C PHE A 78 -11.37 24.40 0.54
N SER A 79 -11.07 23.99 -0.69
CA SER A 79 -9.79 24.29 -1.32
C SER A 79 -9.88 24.33 -2.84
N ALA A 80 -8.94 25.04 -3.46
CA ALA A 80 -8.73 25.03 -4.90
C ALA A 80 -7.24 24.89 -5.21
N ALA A 81 -6.94 24.25 -6.33
CA ALA A 81 -5.60 24.03 -6.84
C ALA A 81 -5.34 24.88 -8.09
N TYR A 82 -4.20 25.55 -8.12
CA TYR A 82 -3.81 26.46 -9.18
C TYR A 82 -2.45 26.07 -9.77
N SER A 83 -2.35 26.07 -11.10
CA SER A 83 -1.08 26.07 -11.80
C SER A 83 -0.75 27.47 -12.32
N HIS A 84 0.55 27.73 -12.53
CA HIS A 84 1.02 28.97 -13.13
C HIS A 84 2.22 28.70 -14.06
N PRO A 85 2.30 29.32 -15.27
CA PRO A 85 3.40 29.07 -16.19
C PRO A 85 4.80 29.44 -15.64
N LEU A 86 4.87 30.40 -14.71
CA LEU A 86 6.11 30.79 -14.04
C LEU A 86 6.54 29.84 -12.90
N LEU A 87 5.72 28.83 -12.59
CA LEU A 87 5.98 27.80 -11.57
C LEU A 87 5.80 26.40 -12.19
N PRO A 88 6.68 25.97 -13.10
CA PRO A 88 6.55 24.70 -13.79
C PRO A 88 6.63 23.51 -12.81
N ASN A 89 5.86 22.46 -13.07
CA ASN A 89 5.81 21.21 -12.31
C ASN A 89 5.39 21.36 -10.83
N ARG A 90 4.89 22.52 -10.43
CA ARG A 90 4.33 22.75 -9.09
C ARG A 90 2.92 23.31 -9.18
N VAL A 91 2.12 22.97 -8.18
CA VAL A 91 0.74 23.44 -7.99
C VAL A 91 0.63 24.13 -6.65
N ILE A 92 -0.08 25.26 -6.60
CA ILE A 92 -0.42 25.94 -5.36
C ILE A 92 -1.84 25.56 -5.00
N LYS A 93 -2.04 24.83 -3.90
CA LYS A 93 -3.35 24.58 -3.30
C LYS A 93 -3.62 25.66 -2.27
N VAL A 94 -4.78 26.32 -2.39
CA VAL A 94 -5.29 27.27 -1.39
C VAL A 94 -6.42 26.59 -0.66
N GLY A 95 -6.34 26.53 0.65
CA GLY A 95 -7.37 25.94 1.51
C GLY A 95 -7.85 26.92 2.57
N PHE A 96 -9.11 26.79 2.97
CA PHE A 96 -9.70 27.65 3.98
C PHE A 96 -9.65 26.98 5.36
N LYS A 97 -9.58 27.81 6.41
CA LYS A 97 -9.36 27.36 7.79
C LYS A 97 -10.46 26.48 8.35
N LYS A 98 -11.65 26.51 7.77
CA LYS A 98 -12.81 25.78 8.30
C LYS A 98 -12.57 24.28 8.35
N GLU A 99 -11.83 23.72 7.40
CA GLU A 99 -11.43 22.34 7.43
C GLU A 99 -9.91 22.21 7.30
N ASP A 100 -9.27 21.90 8.42
CA ASP A 100 -7.81 21.72 8.48
C ASP A 100 -7.34 20.32 8.03
N SER A 101 -8.23 19.45 7.51
CA SER A 101 -7.86 18.10 7.07
C SER A 101 -6.79 18.11 5.98
N GLY A 102 -6.95 18.97 4.98
CA GLY A 102 -5.97 19.13 3.92
C GLY A 102 -4.62 19.64 4.42
N ALA A 103 -4.61 20.56 5.39
CA ALA A 103 -3.40 21.04 6.03
C ALA A 103 -2.74 19.94 6.89
N ALA A 104 -3.53 19.15 7.62
CA ALA A 104 -3.04 18.02 8.43
C ALA A 104 -2.43 16.93 7.56
N TYR A 105 -3.10 16.59 6.45
CA TYR A 105 -2.55 15.62 5.50
C TYR A 105 -1.28 16.15 4.83
N THR A 106 -1.23 17.42 4.48
CA THR A 106 -0.01 18.05 3.92
C THR A 106 1.16 17.99 4.90
N ALA A 107 0.92 18.24 6.18
CA ALA A 107 1.94 18.08 7.22
C ALA A 107 2.44 16.63 7.31
N PHE A 108 1.51 15.67 7.23
CA PHE A 108 1.86 14.24 7.14
C PHE A 108 2.72 13.94 5.90
N CYS A 109 2.34 14.44 4.71
CA CYS A 109 3.13 14.27 3.49
C CYS A 109 4.56 14.80 3.65
N ARG A 110 4.71 15.98 4.27
CA ARG A 110 6.04 16.57 4.53
C ARG A 110 6.89 15.71 5.47
N MET A 111 6.28 15.10 6.50
CA MET A 111 6.98 14.20 7.43
C MET A 111 7.46 12.92 6.76
N TYR A 112 6.71 12.42 5.79
CA TYR A 112 6.96 11.13 5.15
C TYR A 112 7.33 11.25 3.67
N GLN A 113 7.80 12.43 3.26
CA GLN A 113 8.24 12.71 1.89
C GLN A 113 9.28 11.70 1.41
N GLY A 114 9.18 11.30 0.13
CA GLY A 114 10.05 10.28 -0.46
C GLY A 114 9.53 8.84 -0.34
N ARG A 115 8.41 8.60 0.35
CA ARG A 115 7.73 7.31 0.33
C ARG A 115 6.86 7.15 -0.92
N ALA A 116 6.68 5.91 -1.36
CA ALA A 116 5.75 5.59 -2.44
C ALA A 116 4.34 6.13 -2.13
N GLY A 117 3.72 6.80 -3.07
CA GLY A 117 2.38 7.35 -2.91
C GLY A 117 2.27 8.65 -2.12
N ILE A 118 3.37 9.23 -1.62
CA ILE A 118 3.37 10.52 -0.91
C ILE A 118 3.88 11.61 -1.85
N PRO A 119 3.06 12.66 -2.16
CA PRO A 119 3.49 13.77 -2.99
C PRO A 119 4.55 14.62 -2.28
N ASN A 120 5.44 15.24 -3.07
CA ASN A 120 6.39 16.18 -2.50
C ASN A 120 5.69 17.47 -2.12
N VAL A 121 6.01 17.97 -0.94
CA VAL A 121 5.52 19.24 -0.39
C VAL A 121 6.70 20.21 -0.34
N TYR A 122 6.66 21.24 -1.18
CA TYR A 122 7.70 22.25 -1.27
C TYR A 122 7.54 23.34 -0.23
N ASP A 123 6.28 23.71 0.04
CA ASP A 123 5.98 24.75 1.00
C ASP A 123 4.59 24.60 1.63
N VAL A 124 4.45 25.08 2.87
CA VAL A 124 3.18 25.17 3.60
C VAL A 124 3.19 26.47 4.39
N GLN A 125 2.25 27.35 4.10
CA GLN A 125 2.13 28.65 4.79
C GLN A 125 0.70 28.84 5.29
N ARG A 126 0.58 29.45 6.48
CA ARG A 126 -0.70 29.92 7.02
C ARG A 126 -0.81 31.42 6.87
N HIS A 127 -1.92 31.87 6.30
CA HIS A 127 -2.29 33.25 6.14
C HIS A 127 -3.48 33.60 7.04
N ALA A 128 -3.90 34.86 7.06
CA ALA A 128 -4.99 35.29 7.94
C ALA A 128 -6.29 34.52 7.71
N GLY A 129 -6.69 34.30 6.47
CA GLY A 129 -7.95 33.66 6.09
C GLY A 129 -7.83 32.27 5.46
N CYS A 130 -6.63 31.90 4.99
CA CYS A 130 -6.40 30.66 4.27
C CYS A 130 -5.06 30.04 4.64
N TYR A 131 -4.78 28.89 4.10
CA TYR A 131 -3.44 28.31 4.03
C TYR A 131 -3.08 28.00 2.58
N THR A 132 -1.82 28.02 2.28
CA THR A 132 -1.30 27.61 0.97
C THR A 132 -0.36 26.45 1.11
N VAL A 133 -0.41 25.56 0.12
CA VAL A 133 0.48 24.40 0.01
C VAL A 133 1.01 24.37 -1.40
N VAL A 134 2.32 24.16 -1.55
CA VAL A 134 2.94 23.90 -2.85
C VAL A 134 3.32 22.44 -2.97
N LEU A 135 2.79 21.81 -3.98
CA LEU A 135 2.91 20.36 -4.24
C LEU A 135 3.43 20.14 -5.65
N ASP A 136 3.81 18.89 -5.94
CA ASP A 136 4.01 18.42 -7.31
C ASP A 136 2.77 18.65 -8.17
N ALA A 137 2.97 18.99 -9.44
CA ALA A 137 1.89 18.97 -10.42
C ALA A 137 1.58 17.52 -10.79
N LEU A 138 0.38 17.07 -10.46
CA LEU A 138 -0.10 15.72 -10.73
C LEU A 138 -1.27 15.75 -11.71
N ASN A 139 -1.50 14.64 -12.39
CA ASN A 139 -2.60 14.47 -13.31
C ASN A 139 -3.72 13.65 -12.67
N ASP A 140 -4.95 13.96 -13.02
CA ASP A 140 -6.12 13.22 -12.58
C ASP A 140 -6.16 11.81 -13.19
N CYS A 141 -6.68 10.87 -12.44
CA CYS A 141 -6.92 9.48 -12.84
C CYS A 141 -7.87 9.39 -14.06
N GLU A 142 -8.89 10.24 -14.13
CA GLU A 142 -9.86 10.27 -15.24
C GLU A 142 -9.22 10.60 -16.60
N ARG A 143 -8.01 11.16 -16.60
CA ARG A 143 -7.26 11.47 -17.81
C ARG A 143 -6.67 10.23 -18.48
N TYR A 144 -6.58 9.15 -17.74
CA TYR A 144 -6.05 7.88 -18.17
C TYR A 144 -7.22 6.89 -18.23
N ASP A 145 -7.74 6.64 -19.39
CA ASP A 145 -8.79 5.64 -19.66
C ASP A 145 -8.19 4.22 -19.54
N ASN A 146 -7.60 3.92 -18.37
CA ASN A 146 -6.84 2.71 -18.14
C ASN A 146 -7.17 2.11 -16.77
N ASP A 147 -7.64 0.87 -16.75
CA ASP A 147 -7.97 0.09 -15.56
C ASP A 147 -6.81 0.00 -14.54
N GLU A 148 -5.56 0.08 -15.00
CA GLU A 148 -4.40 0.05 -14.11
C GLU A 148 -4.36 1.22 -13.11
N HIS A 149 -4.90 2.38 -13.48
CA HIS A 149 -4.92 3.54 -12.60
C HIS A 149 -5.97 3.38 -11.49
N TYR A 150 -7.11 2.79 -11.80
CA TYR A 150 -8.16 2.49 -10.82
C TYR A 150 -7.73 1.47 -9.77
N LYS A 151 -6.80 0.56 -10.11
CA LYS A 151 -6.20 -0.40 -9.17
C LYS A 151 -5.65 0.29 -7.91
N TYR A 152 -4.98 1.42 -8.05
CA TYR A 152 -4.40 2.13 -6.90
C TYR A 152 -5.45 2.81 -6.04
N ALA A 153 -6.55 3.26 -6.63
CA ALA A 153 -7.69 3.78 -5.89
C ALA A 153 -8.37 2.67 -5.07
N GLU A 154 -8.52 1.48 -5.65
CA GLU A 154 -9.04 0.30 -4.96
C GLU A 154 -8.14 -0.12 -3.79
N ILE A 155 -6.84 -0.30 -4.05
CA ILE A 155 -5.86 -0.63 -3.00
C ILE A 155 -5.90 0.38 -1.85
N ALA A 156 -5.93 1.68 -2.18
CA ALA A 156 -5.94 2.73 -1.17
C ALA A 156 -7.26 2.73 -0.37
N SER A 157 -8.40 2.60 -1.03
CA SER A 157 -9.72 2.52 -0.37
C SER A 157 -9.81 1.29 0.53
N ASP A 158 -9.45 0.11 0.03
CA ASP A 158 -9.49 -1.13 0.82
C ASP A 158 -8.70 -1.00 2.13
N ILE A 159 -7.53 -0.38 2.07
CA ILE A 159 -6.66 -0.26 3.23
C ILE A 159 -7.06 0.93 4.10
N ILE A 160 -7.25 2.12 3.51
CA ILE A 160 -7.46 3.36 4.27
C ILE A 160 -8.88 3.40 4.84
N ASP A 161 -9.92 3.10 4.05
CA ASP A 161 -11.30 3.14 4.53
C ASP A 161 -11.71 1.87 5.28
N TYR A 162 -11.36 0.70 4.74
CA TYR A 162 -11.87 -0.58 5.24
C TYR A 162 -10.88 -1.38 6.08
N ASN A 163 -9.61 -0.94 6.22
CA ASN A 163 -8.57 -1.64 6.98
C ASN A 163 -8.33 -3.08 6.54
N SER A 164 -8.37 -3.31 5.24
CA SER A 164 -8.21 -4.63 4.63
C SER A 164 -6.73 -5.04 4.55
N ASP A 165 -6.45 -6.32 4.72
CA ASP A 165 -5.13 -6.93 4.57
C ASP A 165 -4.99 -7.71 3.24
N VAL A 166 -5.98 -7.59 2.34
CA VAL A 166 -6.02 -8.33 1.06
C VAL A 166 -4.78 -8.08 0.20
N HIS A 167 -4.20 -6.90 0.31
CA HIS A 167 -3.05 -6.47 -0.50
C HIS A 167 -1.68 -6.73 0.15
N ASP A 168 -1.60 -7.41 1.29
CA ASP A 168 -0.34 -7.64 2.05
C ASP A 168 0.70 -8.49 1.32
N GLY A 169 0.29 -9.21 0.29
CA GLY A 169 1.19 -10.02 -0.55
C GLY A 169 1.92 -9.24 -1.66
N LEU A 170 1.58 -7.96 -1.88
CA LEU A 170 2.21 -7.14 -2.92
C LEU A 170 3.66 -6.80 -2.54
N THR A 171 4.52 -6.75 -3.55
CA THR A 171 5.97 -6.50 -3.40
C THR A 171 6.43 -5.37 -4.32
N GLY A 172 7.67 -4.96 -4.17
CA GLY A 172 8.22 -3.87 -4.97
C GLY A 172 7.54 -2.53 -4.66
N TRP A 173 7.28 -1.74 -5.69
CA TRP A 173 6.67 -0.43 -5.54
C TRP A 173 5.23 -0.52 -4.99
N ASP A 174 4.42 -1.48 -5.46
CA ASP A 174 3.05 -1.71 -4.98
C ASP A 174 3.05 -2.06 -3.48
N GLY A 175 4.00 -2.88 -3.04
CA GLY A 175 4.16 -3.20 -1.61
C GLY A 175 4.55 -1.99 -0.75
N GLU A 176 5.37 -1.07 -1.27
CA GLU A 176 5.69 0.19 -0.57
C GLU A 176 4.47 1.14 -0.54
N PHE A 177 3.67 1.19 -1.61
CA PHE A 177 2.42 1.93 -1.65
C PHE A 177 1.41 1.40 -0.61
N VAL A 178 1.25 0.09 -0.50
CA VAL A 178 0.44 -0.57 0.54
C VAL A 178 0.90 -0.17 1.95
N LYS A 179 2.21 -0.17 2.21
CA LYS A 179 2.77 0.28 3.49
C LYS A 179 2.44 1.74 3.79
N THR A 180 2.42 2.57 2.77
CA THR A 180 2.03 3.98 2.90
C THR A 180 0.54 4.12 3.23
N CYS A 181 -0.34 3.40 2.55
CA CYS A 181 -1.76 3.38 2.87
C CYS A 181 -2.03 2.97 4.33
N LYS A 182 -1.36 1.91 4.80
CA LYS A 182 -1.43 1.47 6.21
C LYS A 182 -0.89 2.51 7.18
N LEU A 183 0.14 3.24 6.79
CA LEU A 183 0.71 4.32 7.60
C LEU A 183 -0.25 5.50 7.71
N ILE A 184 -0.89 5.92 6.59
CA ILE A 184 -1.94 6.95 6.58
C ILE A 184 -3.08 6.53 7.50
N ARG A 185 -3.62 5.33 7.31
CA ARG A 185 -4.67 4.79 8.16
C ARG A 185 -4.31 4.87 9.63
N LYS A 186 -3.15 4.33 10.00
CA LYS A 186 -2.68 4.29 11.39
C LYS A 186 -2.49 5.69 11.99
N PHE A 187 -2.00 6.64 11.19
CA PHE A 187 -1.73 8.00 11.67
C PHE A 187 -3.03 8.74 11.97
N PHE A 188 -4.00 8.68 11.07
CA PHE A 188 -5.24 9.43 11.17
C PHE A 188 -6.38 8.70 11.88
N GLU A 189 -6.19 7.44 12.26
CA GLU A 189 -7.20 6.66 12.97
C GLU A 189 -7.62 7.34 14.28
N GLY A 190 -8.88 7.71 14.37
CA GLY A 190 -9.46 8.42 15.51
C GLY A 190 -9.14 9.93 15.57
N ILE A 191 -8.51 10.47 14.53
CA ILE A 191 -8.25 11.91 14.34
C ILE A 191 -9.17 12.47 13.25
N ALA A 192 -9.26 11.77 12.11
CA ALA A 192 -10.04 12.19 10.94
C ALA A 192 -10.94 11.04 10.45
N SER A 193 -11.94 11.38 9.65
CA SER A 193 -12.63 10.44 8.80
C SER A 193 -11.78 10.15 7.57
N PHE A 194 -11.88 8.96 7.03
CA PHE A 194 -11.25 8.64 5.75
C PHE A 194 -12.24 8.92 4.61
N ASP A 195 -11.71 9.39 3.49
CA ASP A 195 -12.48 9.80 2.32
C ASP A 195 -11.70 9.43 1.05
N MET A 196 -11.58 8.12 0.81
CA MET A 196 -10.88 7.61 -0.36
C MET A 196 -11.81 7.39 -1.54
N HIS A 197 -11.48 8.01 -2.64
CA HIS A 197 -12.12 7.78 -3.94
C HIS A 197 -11.08 7.99 -5.07
N SER A 198 -11.44 7.66 -6.31
CA SER A 198 -10.53 7.74 -7.46
C SER A 198 -9.93 9.14 -7.67
N GLY A 199 -10.69 10.21 -7.40
CA GLY A 199 -10.20 11.59 -7.50
C GLY A 199 -9.13 11.96 -6.47
N ASN A 200 -8.93 11.17 -5.42
CA ASN A 200 -7.87 11.35 -4.42
C ASN A 200 -6.60 10.55 -4.75
N ILE A 201 -6.58 9.87 -5.89
CA ILE A 201 -5.37 9.27 -6.48
C ILE A 201 -5.02 10.06 -7.74
N MET A 202 -3.85 10.66 -7.73
CA MET A 202 -3.33 11.42 -8.88
C MET A 202 -1.97 10.85 -9.31
N PHE A 203 -1.58 11.13 -10.54
CA PHE A 203 -0.40 10.52 -11.14
C PHE A 203 0.62 11.57 -11.58
N SER A 204 1.91 11.25 -11.42
CA SER A 204 2.96 12.03 -12.08
C SER A 204 2.97 11.78 -13.59
N ASN A 205 3.74 12.56 -14.34
CA ASN A 205 3.93 12.36 -15.78
C ASN A 205 4.57 11.00 -16.13
N GLY A 206 5.08 10.25 -15.16
CA GLY A 206 5.64 8.91 -15.31
C GLY A 206 4.73 7.82 -14.75
N ASP A 207 3.42 8.05 -14.68
CA ASP A 207 2.37 7.12 -14.22
C ASP A 207 2.59 6.59 -12.80
N VAL A 208 3.32 7.33 -11.96
CA VAL A 208 3.49 6.99 -10.55
C VAL A 208 2.32 7.54 -9.76
N PRO A 209 1.55 6.69 -9.03
CA PRO A 209 0.40 7.13 -8.25
C PRO A 209 0.79 7.81 -6.94
N TYR A 210 0.00 8.82 -6.57
CA TYR A 210 0.11 9.60 -5.34
C TYR A 210 -1.26 9.75 -4.69
N ILE A 211 -1.30 9.66 -3.37
CA ILE A 211 -2.49 9.91 -2.55
C ILE A 211 -2.52 11.40 -2.22
N THR A 212 -3.61 12.10 -2.55
CA THR A 212 -3.64 13.56 -2.46
C THR A 212 -4.52 14.12 -1.35
N ASP A 213 -5.64 13.49 -1.02
CA ASP A 213 -6.59 14.01 0.00
C ASP A 213 -7.40 12.88 0.67
N PRO A 214 -6.76 11.95 1.40
CA PRO A 214 -7.39 10.74 1.89
C PRO A 214 -8.21 10.92 3.18
N VAL A 215 -8.23 12.13 3.74
CA VAL A 215 -8.81 12.39 5.06
C VAL A 215 -9.69 13.63 5.05
N SER A 216 -10.78 13.57 5.82
CA SER A 216 -11.69 14.68 6.03
C SER A 216 -12.00 14.83 7.53
N PHE A 217 -11.98 16.06 8.03
CA PHE A 217 -12.52 16.41 9.34
C PHE A 217 -14.02 16.66 9.25
N SER A 218 -14.74 15.87 8.43
CA SER A 218 -16.11 16.15 8.08
C SER A 218 -17.00 16.31 9.31
N GLN A 219 -17.72 17.42 9.30
CA GLN A 219 -18.67 17.81 10.34
C GLN A 219 -19.93 16.94 10.40
N LYS A 220 -20.04 15.87 9.62
CA LYS A 220 -21.16 14.92 9.69
C LYS A 220 -21.34 14.31 11.09
N LYS A 221 -20.29 14.29 11.89
CA LYS A 221 -20.36 13.89 13.31
C LYS A 221 -20.89 14.98 14.23
N TYR A 222 -20.86 16.23 13.82
CA TYR A 222 -21.16 17.40 14.65
C TYR A 222 -22.34 18.22 14.12
N GLY A 223 -23.23 17.61 13.33
CA GLY A 223 -24.51 18.20 12.89
C GLY A 223 -24.40 19.67 12.50
N GLY A 224 -23.98 19.93 11.29
CA GLY A 224 -23.79 21.21 10.64
C GLY A 224 -24.28 22.44 11.37
N ALA A 225 -23.45 23.44 11.40
CA ALA A 225 -23.61 24.76 12.00
C ALA A 225 -22.96 24.93 13.39
N PHE A 226 -22.19 25.94 13.47
CA PHE A 226 -21.33 26.47 14.52
C PHE A 226 -22.05 26.87 15.83
N SER A 227 -22.85 26.04 16.44
CA SER A 227 -23.44 26.31 17.73
C SER A 227 -23.14 25.23 18.78
N ILE A 228 -21.98 24.60 18.69
CA ILE A 228 -21.56 23.74 19.79
C ILE A 228 -20.85 24.62 20.80
N ASP A 229 -21.44 24.67 21.99
CA ASP A 229 -20.81 25.27 23.15
C ASP A 229 -19.42 24.62 23.35
N PRO A 230 -18.33 25.41 23.42
CA PRO A 230 -17.00 24.89 23.67
C PRO A 230 -16.91 23.96 24.88
N GLU A 231 -17.73 24.21 25.92
CA GLU A 231 -17.81 23.35 27.10
C GLU A 231 -18.47 21.99 26.81
N GLU A 232 -19.45 21.92 25.91
CA GLU A 232 -20.06 20.68 25.48
C GLU A 232 -19.08 19.84 24.64
N LEU A 233 -18.34 20.49 23.74
CA LEU A 233 -17.30 19.85 22.95
C LEU A 233 -16.19 19.24 23.82
N ILE A 234 -15.74 19.96 24.85
CA ILE A 234 -14.74 19.48 25.80
C ILE A 234 -15.26 18.26 26.55
N LYS A 235 -16.51 18.28 27.03
CA LYS A 235 -17.13 17.14 27.71
C LYS A 235 -17.23 15.91 26.80
N GLU A 236 -17.64 16.10 25.56
CA GLU A 236 -17.73 15.01 24.58
C GLU A 236 -16.35 14.40 24.26
N VAL A 237 -15.32 15.22 24.07
CA VAL A 237 -13.94 14.79 23.85
C VAL A 237 -13.42 14.01 25.07
N GLU A 238 -13.69 14.47 26.29
CA GLU A 238 -13.30 13.79 27.53
C GLU A 238 -14.03 12.44 27.67
N GLU A 239 -15.32 12.37 27.32
CA GLU A 239 -16.09 11.14 27.39
C GLU A 239 -15.62 10.11 26.37
N VAL A 240 -15.34 10.53 25.14
CA VAL A 240 -14.72 9.69 24.10
C VAL A 240 -13.33 9.21 24.52
N ALA A 241 -12.52 10.06 25.11
CA ALA A 241 -11.21 9.69 25.64
C ALA A 241 -11.33 8.68 26.80
N ARG A 242 -12.29 8.87 27.68
CA ARG A 242 -12.60 7.96 28.80
C ARG A 242 -13.07 6.60 28.28
N GLN A 243 -13.99 6.58 27.31
CA GLN A 243 -14.46 5.34 26.68
C GLN A 243 -13.31 4.58 25.99
N LYS A 244 -12.47 5.28 25.21
CA LYS A 244 -11.27 4.69 24.60
C LYS A 244 -10.31 4.12 25.65
N ALA A 245 -10.14 4.77 26.78
CA ALA A 245 -9.31 4.24 27.87
C ALA A 245 -9.88 2.95 28.47
N ILE A 246 -11.21 2.88 28.65
CA ILE A 246 -11.92 1.69 29.12
C ILE A 246 -11.75 0.53 28.12
N ASP A 247 -11.92 0.80 26.84
CA ASP A 247 -11.83 -0.22 25.80
C ASP A 247 -10.38 -0.74 25.63
N ARG A 248 -9.40 0.15 25.71
CA ARG A 248 -7.97 -0.26 25.78
C ARG A 248 -7.67 -1.12 27.02
N ALA A 249 -8.28 -0.81 28.16
CA ALA A 249 -8.12 -1.62 29.37
C ALA A 249 -8.78 -3.00 29.22
N LYS A 250 -9.97 -3.08 28.60
CA LYS A 250 -10.64 -4.36 28.26
C LYS A 250 -9.78 -5.19 27.30
N GLU A 251 -9.26 -4.58 26.24
CA GLU A 251 -8.36 -5.27 25.31
C GLU A 251 -7.08 -5.78 25.98
N ARG A 252 -6.44 -4.97 26.85
CA ARG A 252 -5.26 -5.42 27.60
C ARG A 252 -5.58 -6.64 28.46
N LYS A 253 -6.75 -6.65 29.15
CA LYS A 253 -7.22 -7.80 29.91
C LYS A 253 -7.46 -9.01 29.01
N ALA A 254 -8.15 -8.84 27.88
CA ALA A 254 -8.41 -9.92 26.92
C ALA A 254 -7.11 -10.51 26.35
N ARG A 255 -6.15 -9.66 25.95
CA ARG A 255 -4.81 -10.10 25.51
C ARG A 255 -4.04 -10.82 26.62
N HIS A 256 -4.17 -10.39 27.86
CA HIS A 256 -3.53 -11.06 29.00
C HIS A 256 -4.13 -12.45 29.23
N VAL A 257 -5.46 -12.57 29.24
CA VAL A 257 -6.17 -13.86 29.37
C VAL A 257 -5.79 -14.78 28.21
N GLY A 258 -5.82 -14.31 26.96
CA GLY A 258 -5.40 -15.10 25.79
C GLY A 258 -3.95 -15.59 25.90
N ARG A 259 -3.02 -14.77 26.42
CA ARG A 259 -1.63 -15.22 26.68
C ARG A 259 -1.54 -16.31 27.74
N LEU A 260 -2.35 -16.23 28.81
CA LEU A 260 -2.41 -17.25 29.84
C LEU A 260 -2.99 -18.57 29.31
N GLU A 261 -4.07 -18.49 28.54
CA GLU A 261 -4.67 -19.65 27.89
C GLU A 261 -3.72 -20.31 26.89
N ALA A 262 -3.04 -19.50 26.06
CA ALA A 262 -2.01 -20.00 25.14
C ALA A 262 -0.85 -20.68 25.88
N ARG A 263 -0.43 -20.15 27.06
CA ARG A 263 0.58 -20.80 27.90
C ARG A 263 0.06 -22.12 28.50
N ARG A 264 -1.21 -22.17 28.94
CA ARG A 264 -1.85 -23.41 29.45
C ARG A 264 -1.98 -24.43 28.34
N PHE A 265 -2.41 -24.03 27.14
CA PHE A 265 -2.49 -24.88 25.97
C PHE A 265 -1.11 -25.42 25.56
N LYS A 266 -0.07 -24.58 25.53
CA LYS A 266 1.31 -25.00 25.25
C LYS A 266 1.80 -26.04 26.27
N ARG A 267 1.47 -25.88 27.56
CA ARG A 267 1.85 -26.86 28.62
C ARG A 267 1.10 -28.17 28.47
N ARG A 268 -0.23 -28.13 28.23
CA ARG A 268 -1.07 -29.33 28.05
C ARG A 268 -0.60 -30.15 26.83
N ASN A 269 -0.23 -29.50 25.76
CA ASN A 269 0.14 -30.19 24.50
C ASN A 269 1.64 -30.46 24.35
N ARG A 270 2.44 -30.25 25.40
CA ARG A 270 3.89 -30.50 25.35
C ARG A 270 4.24 -31.96 24.99
N LYS A 271 3.48 -32.92 25.51
CA LYS A 271 3.63 -34.35 25.18
C LYS A 271 3.26 -34.63 23.73
N ALA A 272 2.11 -34.08 23.28
CA ALA A 272 1.64 -34.22 21.91
C ALA A 272 2.63 -33.62 20.90
N ARG A 273 3.19 -32.43 21.20
CA ARG A 273 4.23 -31.82 20.37
C ARG A 273 5.51 -32.64 20.28
N LYS A 274 5.96 -33.23 21.41
CA LYS A 274 7.13 -34.10 21.41
C LYS A 274 6.86 -35.36 20.56
N ALA A 275 5.67 -35.97 20.70
CA ALA A 275 5.28 -37.11 19.90
C ALA A 275 5.17 -36.75 18.41
N HIS A 276 4.57 -35.59 18.07
CA HIS A 276 4.46 -35.14 16.69
C HIS A 276 5.84 -34.81 16.07
N LYS A 277 6.75 -34.20 16.83
CA LYS A 277 8.12 -33.94 16.39
C LYS A 277 8.85 -35.27 16.13
N ALA A 278 8.76 -36.22 17.05
CA ALA A 278 9.37 -37.55 16.88
C ALA A 278 8.78 -38.30 15.68
N LYS A 279 7.45 -38.20 15.46
CA LYS A 279 6.80 -38.80 14.28
C LYS A 279 7.32 -38.14 12.99
N ARG A 280 7.43 -36.83 12.96
CA ARG A 280 7.96 -36.07 11.80
C ARG A 280 9.41 -36.43 11.51
N GLU A 281 10.24 -36.55 12.54
CA GLU A 281 11.65 -36.96 12.40
C GLU A 281 11.76 -38.39 11.85
N ARG A 282 10.92 -39.33 12.33
CA ARG A 282 10.85 -40.72 11.78
C ARG A 282 10.41 -40.69 10.31
N MET A 283 9.41 -39.90 9.95
CA MET A 283 8.96 -39.78 8.56
C MET A 283 10.05 -39.20 7.66
N LEU A 284 10.77 -38.19 8.11
CA LEU A 284 11.89 -37.61 7.35
C LEU A 284 13.07 -38.62 7.22
N ALA A 285 13.33 -39.35 8.27
CA ALA A 285 14.35 -40.41 8.21
C ALA A 285 13.97 -41.56 7.24
N ALA A 286 12.71 -41.98 7.26
CA ALA A 286 12.18 -42.95 6.31
C ALA A 286 12.22 -42.44 4.87
N TRP A 287 11.85 -41.16 4.65
CA TRP A 287 11.91 -40.56 3.32
C TRP A 287 13.35 -40.47 2.79
N ARG A 288 14.31 -40.01 3.60
CA ARG A 288 15.74 -40.00 3.23
C ARG A 288 16.32 -41.36 3.00
N TRP A 289 15.81 -42.36 3.72
CA TRP A 289 16.20 -43.76 3.50
C TRP A 289 15.65 -44.25 2.17
N ALA A 290 14.38 -44.04 1.86
CA ALA A 290 13.75 -44.38 0.59
C ALA A 290 14.48 -43.75 -0.61
N GLU A 291 14.81 -42.47 -0.54
CA GLU A 291 15.59 -41.78 -1.56
C GLU A 291 16.96 -42.40 -1.79
N ARG A 292 17.66 -42.80 -0.70
CA ARG A 292 18.95 -43.51 -0.82
C ARG A 292 18.80 -44.90 -1.45
N GLN A 293 17.71 -45.59 -1.15
CA GLN A 293 17.45 -46.92 -1.78
C GLN A 293 17.12 -46.74 -3.26
N GLU A 294 16.36 -45.73 -3.63
CA GLU A 294 16.06 -45.40 -5.03
C GLU A 294 17.37 -45.17 -5.83
N GLN A 295 18.25 -44.31 -5.32
CA GLN A 295 19.54 -44.08 -5.95
C GLN A 295 20.40 -45.35 -6.04
N ARG A 296 20.36 -46.19 -5.00
CA ARG A 296 21.07 -47.49 -5.02
C ARG A 296 20.48 -48.44 -6.05
N ASN A 297 19.16 -48.51 -6.17
CA ASN A 297 18.47 -49.35 -7.15
C ASN A 297 18.76 -48.91 -8.58
N HIS A 298 18.79 -47.60 -8.85
CA HIS A 298 19.23 -47.07 -10.15
C HIS A 298 20.67 -47.49 -10.49
N ARG A 299 21.61 -47.38 -9.55
CA ARG A 299 23.00 -47.82 -9.76
C ARG A 299 23.07 -49.32 -10.06
N ARG A 300 22.32 -50.16 -9.32
CA ARG A 300 22.27 -51.61 -9.54
C ARG A 300 21.66 -51.95 -10.90
N ALA A 301 20.56 -51.28 -11.28
CA ALA A 301 19.95 -51.47 -12.59
C ALA A 301 20.94 -51.15 -13.73
N ARG A 302 21.65 -50.04 -13.65
CA ARG A 302 22.70 -49.68 -14.62
C ARG A 302 23.78 -50.76 -14.75
N TYR A 303 24.24 -51.30 -13.60
CA TYR A 303 25.25 -52.32 -13.59
C TYR A 303 24.74 -53.64 -14.23
N ALA A 304 23.51 -54.07 -13.88
CA ALA A 304 22.90 -55.28 -14.44
C ALA A 304 22.69 -55.18 -15.95
N ILE A 305 22.14 -54.06 -16.43
CA ILE A 305 21.97 -53.79 -17.88
C ILE A 305 23.31 -53.75 -18.58
N GLY A 306 24.33 -53.15 -17.99
CA GLY A 306 25.68 -53.11 -18.55
C GLY A 306 26.27 -54.48 -18.74
N ARG A 307 26.16 -55.39 -17.73
CA ARG A 307 26.60 -56.78 -17.85
C ARG A 307 25.82 -57.54 -18.91
N THR A 308 24.49 -57.40 -18.90
CA THR A 308 23.63 -58.06 -19.89
C THR A 308 23.97 -57.61 -21.32
N ASN A 309 24.20 -56.31 -21.53
CA ASN A 309 24.59 -55.79 -22.82
C ASN A 309 25.99 -56.25 -23.26
N GLN A 310 26.93 -56.49 -22.33
CA GLN A 310 28.21 -57.13 -22.68
C GLN A 310 28.02 -58.53 -23.23
N VAL A 311 27.17 -59.35 -22.58
CA VAL A 311 26.85 -60.71 -23.07
C VAL A 311 26.12 -60.62 -24.41
N ARG A 312 25.12 -59.75 -24.59
CA ARG A 312 24.39 -59.57 -25.85
C ARG A 312 25.29 -59.14 -27.01
N ARG A 313 26.30 -58.32 -26.77
CA ARG A 313 27.32 -57.97 -27.78
C ARG A 313 28.13 -59.20 -28.20
N PHE A 314 28.53 -60.02 -27.20
CA PHE A 314 29.29 -61.24 -27.46
C PHE A 314 28.51 -62.20 -28.30
N VAL A 315 27.21 -62.39 -28.11
CA VAL A 315 26.33 -63.25 -28.88
C VAL A 315 25.62 -62.57 -30.06
N GLN A 316 26.03 -61.40 -30.45
CA GLN A 316 25.49 -60.60 -31.55
C GLN A 316 23.98 -60.30 -31.48
N MET A 317 23.42 -60.19 -30.27
CA MET A 317 22.02 -59.82 -30.04
C MET A 317 21.85 -58.30 -29.96
N PRO A 318 20.64 -57.76 -30.29
CA PRO A 318 20.35 -56.36 -30.15
C PRO A 318 20.62 -55.85 -28.72
N ILE A 319 21.25 -54.65 -28.59
CA ILE A 319 21.57 -54.04 -27.31
C ILE A 319 20.28 -53.50 -26.69
N LEU A 320 20.10 -53.68 -25.39
CA LEU A 320 18.96 -53.16 -24.64
C LEU A 320 19.08 -51.63 -24.52
N ASP A 321 17.96 -50.93 -24.69
CA ASP A 321 17.90 -49.49 -24.41
C ASP A 321 18.15 -49.24 -22.91
N PHE A 322 19.26 -48.58 -22.66
CA PHE A 322 19.79 -48.41 -21.32
C PHE A 322 18.88 -47.54 -20.46
N ARG A 323 18.33 -46.47 -21.02
CA ARG A 323 17.58 -45.48 -20.23
C ARG A 323 16.17 -45.97 -19.90
N ALA A 324 15.44 -46.43 -20.89
CA ALA A 324 14.06 -46.91 -20.69
C ALA A 324 13.99 -48.11 -19.76
N LEU A 325 14.97 -49.04 -19.88
CA LEU A 325 15.01 -50.22 -19.05
C LEU A 325 15.47 -49.94 -17.61
N GLU A 326 16.41 -49.01 -17.40
CA GLU A 326 16.85 -48.58 -16.08
C GLU A 326 15.67 -48.00 -15.30
N GLU A 327 14.90 -47.08 -15.90
CA GLU A 327 13.75 -46.44 -15.24
C GLU A 327 12.68 -47.47 -14.86
N ARG A 328 12.38 -48.41 -15.74
CA ARG A 328 11.40 -49.46 -15.47
C ARG A 328 11.84 -50.43 -14.35
N ILE A 329 13.09 -50.87 -14.35
CA ILE A 329 13.64 -51.76 -13.31
C ILE A 329 13.72 -51.05 -11.97
N ALA A 330 14.21 -49.81 -11.95
CA ALA A 330 14.30 -49.01 -10.74
C ALA A 330 12.91 -48.70 -10.13
N ALA A 331 11.93 -48.35 -10.97
CA ALA A 331 10.55 -48.14 -10.51
C ALA A 331 9.91 -49.41 -9.93
N HIS A 332 10.15 -50.56 -10.54
CA HIS A 332 9.64 -51.84 -10.03
C HIS A 332 10.24 -52.16 -8.66
N TRP A 333 11.54 -52.05 -8.49
CA TRP A 333 12.20 -52.26 -7.20
C TRP A 333 11.76 -51.28 -6.13
N CYS A 334 11.62 -50.00 -6.47
CA CYS A 334 11.11 -49.02 -5.52
C CYS A 334 9.67 -49.35 -5.07
N LYS A 335 8.83 -49.89 -5.95
CA LYS A 335 7.48 -50.31 -5.60
C LYS A 335 7.52 -51.55 -4.67
N ALA A 336 8.34 -52.53 -4.98
CA ALA A 336 8.51 -53.76 -4.17
C ALA A 336 9.08 -53.42 -2.77
N ASP A 337 10.09 -52.56 -2.69
CA ASP A 337 10.67 -52.09 -1.44
C ASP A 337 9.64 -51.34 -0.57
N ARG A 338 8.83 -50.46 -1.17
CA ARG A 338 7.76 -49.76 -0.44
C ARG A 338 6.72 -50.71 0.12
N MET A 339 6.33 -51.72 -0.64
CA MET A 339 5.38 -52.75 -0.18
C MET A 339 5.97 -53.64 0.92
N ALA A 340 7.23 -54.03 0.81
CA ALA A 340 7.91 -54.81 1.84
C ALA A 340 8.03 -54.03 3.16
N ILE A 341 8.39 -52.75 3.10
CA ILE A 341 8.47 -51.88 4.26
C ILE A 341 7.09 -51.67 4.90
N ALA A 342 6.06 -51.42 4.09
CA ALA A 342 4.70 -51.24 4.57
C ALA A 342 4.17 -52.47 5.31
N ASN A 343 4.61 -53.66 4.90
CA ASN A 343 4.21 -54.96 5.48
C ASN A 343 5.19 -55.50 6.53
N GLY A 344 6.25 -54.73 6.86
CA GLY A 344 7.26 -55.18 7.83
C GLY A 344 8.10 -56.38 7.37
N LEU A 345 8.17 -56.62 6.05
CA LEU A 345 8.90 -57.74 5.46
C LEU A 345 10.35 -57.37 5.16
N PRO A 346 11.29 -58.33 5.25
CA PRO A 346 12.67 -58.06 4.86
C PRO A 346 12.78 -57.80 3.35
N LEU A 347 13.65 -56.87 2.97
CA LEU A 347 13.91 -56.53 1.58
C LEU A 347 14.65 -57.64 0.87
N ASN A 348 13.96 -58.42 0.05
CA ASN A 348 14.55 -59.55 -0.70
C ASN A 348 14.79 -59.14 -2.17
N ILE A 349 15.80 -58.31 -2.38
CA ILE A 349 16.07 -57.68 -3.67
C ILE A 349 16.69 -58.64 -4.69
N ASP A 350 17.46 -59.61 -4.23
CA ASP A 350 18.28 -60.46 -5.13
C ASP A 350 17.46 -61.51 -5.92
N LYS A 351 16.39 -62.04 -5.36
CA LYS A 351 15.52 -63.04 -6.05
C LYS A 351 14.63 -62.41 -7.14
N GLN A 352 14.30 -61.13 -7.05
CA GLN A 352 13.47 -60.47 -8.04
C GLN A 352 14.28 -60.01 -9.27
N LEU A 353 15.57 -59.78 -9.10
CA LEU A 353 16.48 -59.41 -10.17
C LEU A 353 16.69 -60.56 -11.15
N ASP A 354 16.89 -61.78 -10.62
CA ASP A 354 17.10 -62.99 -11.43
C ASP A 354 15.85 -63.33 -12.25
N ALA A 355 14.64 -63.14 -11.69
CA ALA A 355 13.39 -63.43 -12.40
C ALA A 355 13.09 -62.40 -13.53
N MET A 356 13.53 -61.15 -13.40
CA MET A 356 13.32 -60.10 -14.44
C MET A 356 14.36 -60.13 -15.55
N LEU A 357 15.53 -60.70 -15.31
CA LEU A 357 16.62 -60.75 -16.30
C LEU A 357 16.59 -62.09 -17.10
N MET A 358 15.87 -63.12 -16.59
CA MET A 358 15.75 -64.45 -17.25
C MET A 358 14.48 -64.60 -18.11
N GLY A 359 13.50 -63.67 -18.02
CA GLY A 359 12.32 -63.63 -18.88
C GLY A 359 12.56 -62.62 -20.05
#